data_9ca8aa2caf33d8f2dac168d3bb87d396
#
_entry.id   9ca8aa2caf33d8f2dac168d3bb87d396
#
_cell.length_a   1.000
_cell.length_b   1.000
_cell.length_c   1.000
_cell.angle_alpha   90.00
_cell.angle_beta   90.00
_cell.angle_gamma   90.00
#
_symmetry.space_group_name_H-M   'P 1'
#
loop_
_entity.id
_entity.type
_entity.pdbx_description
1 polymer ?
#
loop_
_entity_poly.entity_id
_entity_poly.type
_entity_poly.pdbx_seq_one_letter_code
_entity_poly.pdbx_strand_id
1 'polypeptide(L)'
;MREGFIGITFPAVSKPDSVVPGWRYWPANALTLINLGAGALVCWWAASEFDLGWAPAEWLSSLGWLDAWMEVLGEDKRRVAGLIWLLVVWMFGQLCDVLDGAVARAMGAQGAQGAMLDSMADLVSSGLAPAFVGMALMMEWQATGVMPDGVASFTVLPLTVLMAAAWRLARFSRQAVQGPESQESNGDKRFDFEGLPAPFAALFWAGLVWTWAQCPGVGCDGLWILGMLGCTLLPLGMVSSLPQVGLKHWGQDKRWDAMRGVWLLAVGSVSIGLGPLGGVLALISYPLFGAIAHRFGTSK
;
A
#
# COMPACT_ATOMS: atom_id res chain seq x y z
N MET A 1 8.71 51.11 -18.82
CA MET A 1 8.92 49.70 -18.34
C MET A 1 7.78 49.36 -17.41
N ARG A 2 6.81 48.57 -17.87
CA ARG A 2 5.72 48.05 -16.99
C ARG A 2 5.98 46.57 -16.85
N GLU A 3 6.29 46.18 -15.63
CA GLU A 3 6.49 44.79 -15.27
C GLU A 3 5.15 44.04 -15.35
N GLY A 4 5.08 42.99 -16.15
CA GLY A 4 3.91 42.15 -16.29
C GLY A 4 3.83 41.21 -15.07
N PHE A 5 2.91 41.49 -14.17
CA PHE A 5 2.48 40.54 -13.16
C PHE A 5 1.79 39.36 -13.85
N ILE A 6 2.34 38.17 -13.69
CA ILE A 6 1.68 36.93 -14.11
C ILE A 6 0.45 36.77 -13.20
N GLY A 7 -0.71 37.14 -13.72
CA GLY A 7 -1.99 36.94 -13.04
C GLY A 7 -2.32 35.45 -12.97
N ILE A 8 -2.07 34.83 -11.82
CA ILE A 8 -2.61 33.49 -11.52
C ILE A 8 -4.10 33.70 -11.25
N THR A 9 -4.93 33.51 -12.28
CA THR A 9 -6.39 33.42 -12.11
C THR A 9 -6.71 32.06 -11.53
N PHE A 10 -7.06 32.02 -10.26
CA PHE A 10 -7.68 30.84 -9.66
C PHE A 10 -9.06 30.62 -10.31
N PRO A 11 -9.40 29.41 -10.76
CA PRO A 11 -10.73 29.13 -11.30
C PRO A 11 -11.76 29.47 -10.23
N ALA A 12 -12.82 30.16 -10.64
CA ALA A 12 -13.93 30.52 -9.76
C ALA A 12 -14.50 29.24 -9.13
N VAL A 13 -14.43 29.14 -7.81
CA VAL A 13 -15.08 28.07 -7.06
C VAL A 13 -16.57 28.15 -7.35
N SER A 14 -17.12 27.17 -8.08
CA SER A 14 -18.56 27.06 -8.30
C SER A 14 -19.25 27.07 -6.95
N LYS A 15 -20.32 27.88 -6.83
CA LYS A 15 -21.13 27.96 -5.61
C LYS A 15 -21.57 26.57 -5.20
N PRO A 16 -21.36 26.15 -3.94
CA PRO A 16 -21.85 24.87 -3.46
C PRO A 16 -23.39 24.90 -3.47
N ASP A 17 -24.02 24.01 -4.24
CA ASP A 17 -25.45 23.90 -4.38
C ASP A 17 -26.18 23.40 -3.10
N SER A 18 -25.44 23.00 -2.08
CA SER A 18 -25.93 22.77 -0.71
C SER A 18 -24.75 22.78 0.25
N VAL A 19 -24.84 23.56 1.33
CA VAL A 19 -23.84 23.51 2.40
C VAL A 19 -24.02 22.18 3.14
N VAL A 20 -23.17 21.22 2.85
CA VAL A 20 -23.17 19.95 3.58
C VAL A 20 -22.78 20.24 5.04
N PRO A 21 -23.60 19.82 6.02
CA PRO A 21 -23.29 20.06 7.43
C PRO A 21 -21.90 19.50 7.79
N GLY A 22 -21.09 20.30 8.51
CA GLY A 22 -19.70 19.96 8.81
C GLY A 22 -19.51 18.62 9.51
N TRP A 23 -20.48 18.14 10.30
CA TRP A 23 -20.40 16.86 10.98
C TRP A 23 -20.36 15.64 10.03
N ARG A 24 -20.87 15.78 8.78
CA ARG A 24 -20.85 14.70 7.79
C ARG A 24 -19.46 14.35 7.27
N TYR A 25 -18.49 15.28 7.37
CA TYR A 25 -17.09 15.03 6.98
C TYR A 25 -16.33 14.24 8.04
N TRP A 26 -16.79 14.28 9.31
CA TRP A 26 -16.05 13.66 10.42
C TRP A 26 -15.86 12.15 10.31
N PRO A 27 -16.87 11.33 9.95
CA PRO A 27 -16.69 9.88 9.90
C PRO A 27 -15.62 9.44 8.88
N ALA A 28 -15.63 10.03 7.69
CA ALA A 28 -14.63 9.73 6.67
C ALA A 28 -13.23 10.22 7.12
N ASN A 29 -13.13 11.48 7.55
CA ASN A 29 -11.86 12.05 8.02
C ASN A 29 -11.30 11.30 9.25
N ALA A 30 -12.15 10.76 10.13
CA ALA A 30 -11.70 9.95 11.25
C ALA A 30 -11.06 8.63 10.78
N LEU A 31 -11.62 7.97 9.79
CA LEU A 31 -11.03 6.77 9.20
C LEU A 31 -9.68 7.08 8.55
N THR A 32 -9.59 8.17 7.80
CA THR A 32 -8.33 8.65 7.21
C THR A 32 -7.28 8.96 8.28
N LEU A 33 -7.67 9.59 9.41
CA LEU A 33 -6.76 9.84 10.53
C LEU A 33 -6.32 8.55 11.24
N ILE A 34 -7.19 7.55 11.31
CA ILE A 34 -6.83 6.20 11.83
C ILE A 34 -5.80 5.55 10.91
N ASN A 35 -5.99 5.62 9.58
CA ASN A 35 -5.00 5.13 8.60
C ASN A 35 -3.65 5.84 8.79
N LEU A 36 -3.65 7.17 8.89
CA LEU A 36 -2.44 7.96 9.14
C LEU A 36 -1.75 7.55 10.44
N GLY A 37 -2.52 7.41 11.53
CA GLY A 37 -2.02 7.00 12.84
C GLY A 37 -1.44 5.58 12.83
N ALA A 38 -2.10 4.65 12.16
CA ALA A 38 -1.61 3.29 11.97
C ALA A 38 -0.27 3.29 11.22
N GLY A 39 -0.15 4.03 10.10
CA GLY A 39 1.10 4.17 9.38
C GLY A 39 2.22 4.76 10.23
N ALA A 40 1.93 5.80 11.03
CA ALA A 40 2.90 6.41 11.94
C ALA A 40 3.37 5.44 13.04
N LEU A 41 2.46 4.64 13.61
CA LEU A 41 2.80 3.59 14.58
C LEU A 41 3.68 2.52 13.95
N VAL A 42 3.41 2.11 12.73
CA VAL A 42 4.26 1.16 11.99
C VAL A 42 5.67 1.73 11.78
N CYS A 43 5.81 3.00 11.40
CA CYS A 43 7.11 3.65 11.28
C CYS A 43 7.87 3.65 12.60
N TRP A 44 7.18 3.98 13.69
CA TRP A 44 7.80 3.99 15.02
C TRP A 44 8.27 2.59 15.44
N TRP A 45 7.47 1.55 15.21
CA TRP A 45 7.85 0.18 15.49
C TRP A 45 9.02 -0.30 14.63
N ALA A 46 9.02 0.00 13.36
CA ALA A 46 10.13 -0.34 12.49
C ALA A 46 11.43 0.37 12.94
N ALA A 47 11.34 1.62 13.40
CA ALA A 47 12.47 2.38 13.91
C ALA A 47 12.99 1.85 15.27
N SER A 48 12.17 1.16 16.06
CA SER A 48 12.54 0.49 17.31
C SER A 48 13.01 -0.96 17.12
N GLU A 49 13.45 -1.32 15.91
CA GLU A 49 13.94 -2.68 15.57
C GLU A 49 12.92 -3.77 15.89
N PHE A 50 11.62 -3.46 15.75
CA PHE A 50 10.50 -4.31 16.10
C PHE A 50 10.42 -4.71 17.58
N ASP A 51 11.22 -4.08 18.45
CA ASP A 51 11.13 -4.28 19.89
C ASP A 51 9.97 -3.46 20.49
N LEU A 52 8.99 -4.18 21.01
CA LEU A 52 7.91 -3.63 21.79
C LEU A 52 8.29 -3.74 23.27
N GLY A 53 9.09 -2.83 23.78
CA GLY A 53 9.49 -2.80 25.18
C GLY A 53 8.34 -2.61 26.18
N TRP A 54 7.08 -2.62 25.74
CA TRP A 54 5.87 -2.45 26.55
C TRP A 54 4.72 -3.36 26.13
N ALA A 55 3.94 -3.68 27.05
CA ALA A 55 2.74 -4.43 27.29
C ALA A 55 1.78 -5.04 26.24
N PRO A 56 1.71 -4.79 24.94
CA PRO A 56 0.80 -5.57 24.11
C PRO A 56 1.16 -7.07 24.05
N ALA A 57 2.45 -7.38 24.20
CA ALA A 57 2.90 -8.77 24.18
C ALA A 57 2.33 -9.61 25.35
N GLU A 58 2.27 -9.03 26.54
CA GLU A 58 1.70 -9.72 27.73
C GLU A 58 0.17 -9.84 27.62
N TRP A 59 -0.50 -8.82 27.10
CA TRP A 59 -1.94 -8.88 26.89
C TRP A 59 -2.30 -9.88 25.77
N LEU A 60 -1.53 -9.90 24.67
CA LEU A 60 -1.71 -10.88 23.58
C LEU A 60 -1.44 -12.31 24.03
N SER A 61 -0.43 -12.54 24.88
CA SER A 61 -0.16 -13.87 25.43
C SER A 61 -1.27 -14.36 26.37
N SER A 62 -2.08 -13.44 26.92
CA SER A 62 -3.27 -13.81 27.70
C SER A 62 -4.45 -14.29 26.83
N LEU A 63 -4.41 -14.09 25.52
CA LEU A 63 -5.40 -14.59 24.57
C LEU A 63 -4.99 -15.99 24.10
N GLY A 64 -5.33 -17.02 24.80
CA GLY A 64 -4.86 -18.41 24.67
C GLY A 64 -4.87 -19.03 23.25
N TRP A 65 -5.59 -18.44 22.27
CA TRP A 65 -5.50 -18.83 20.85
C TRP A 65 -4.17 -18.39 20.21
N LEU A 66 -3.52 -17.37 20.75
CA LEU A 66 -2.22 -16.87 20.26
C LEU A 66 -1.07 -17.77 20.74
N ASP A 67 -1.21 -18.45 21.88
CA ASP A 67 -0.19 -19.39 22.39
C ASP A 67 0.04 -20.54 21.41
N ALA A 68 -1.01 -21.07 20.78
CA ALA A 68 -0.88 -22.10 19.76
C ALA A 68 -0.13 -21.61 18.52
N TRP A 69 -0.31 -20.36 18.12
CA TRP A 69 0.43 -19.71 17.02
C TRP A 69 1.87 -19.40 17.42
N MET A 70 2.10 -18.95 18.64
CA MET A 70 3.43 -18.65 19.16
C MET A 70 4.27 -19.91 19.38
N GLU A 71 3.65 -21.04 19.69
CA GLU A 71 4.32 -22.34 19.80
C GLU A 71 4.83 -22.84 18.43
N VAL A 72 4.09 -22.54 17.35
CA VAL A 72 4.48 -22.82 15.96
C VAL A 72 5.59 -21.89 15.46
N LEU A 73 5.63 -20.62 15.94
CA LEU A 73 6.52 -19.57 15.43
C LEU A 73 7.87 -19.45 16.17
N GLY A 74 8.14 -20.25 17.25
CA GLY A 74 9.48 -20.41 17.86
C GLY A 74 9.93 -19.34 18.85
N GLU A 75 11.24 -19.22 19.02
CA GLU A 75 11.97 -18.90 20.24
C GLU A 75 11.77 -17.53 20.90
N ASP A 76 11.33 -16.48 20.19
CA ASP A 76 11.10 -15.15 20.81
C ASP A 76 9.64 -14.70 20.71
N LYS A 77 8.85 -15.11 21.70
CA LYS A 77 7.42 -14.81 21.78
C LYS A 77 7.11 -13.30 21.73
N ARG A 78 7.97 -12.45 22.28
CA ARG A 78 7.75 -10.99 22.30
C ARG A 78 7.91 -10.38 20.93
N ARG A 79 8.95 -10.81 20.22
CA ARG A 79 9.24 -10.34 18.86
C ARG A 79 8.14 -10.73 17.88
N VAL A 80 7.73 -11.99 17.90
CA VAL A 80 6.64 -12.50 17.06
C VAL A 80 5.33 -11.76 17.35
N ALA A 81 5.00 -11.57 18.62
CA ALA A 81 3.82 -10.78 19.01
C ALA A 81 3.90 -9.35 18.49
N GLY A 82 5.07 -8.71 18.57
CA GLY A 82 5.32 -7.38 18.02
C GLY A 82 5.08 -7.31 16.52
N LEU A 83 5.62 -8.26 15.76
CA LEU A 83 5.42 -8.34 14.31
C LEU A 83 3.95 -8.57 13.94
N ILE A 84 3.24 -9.43 14.67
CA ILE A 84 1.80 -9.65 14.45
C ILE A 84 1.02 -8.36 14.72
N TRP A 85 1.31 -7.65 15.81
CA TRP A 85 0.66 -6.38 16.10
C TRP A 85 0.91 -5.34 15.02
N LEU A 86 2.14 -5.19 14.58
CA LEU A 86 2.49 -4.31 13.47
C LEU A 86 1.62 -4.61 12.25
N LEU A 87 1.53 -5.89 11.87
CA LEU A 87 0.74 -6.31 10.72
C LEU A 87 -0.76 -6.04 10.92
N VAL A 88 -1.31 -6.34 12.10
CA VAL A 88 -2.72 -6.09 12.41
C VAL A 88 -3.04 -4.61 12.36
N VAL A 89 -2.24 -3.76 12.99
CA VAL A 89 -2.43 -2.30 12.99
C VAL A 89 -2.30 -1.75 11.58
N TRP A 90 -1.31 -2.20 10.83
CA TRP A 90 -1.08 -1.74 9.47
C TRP A 90 -2.23 -2.11 8.53
N MET A 91 -2.64 -3.38 8.55
CA MET A 91 -3.76 -3.86 7.72
C MET A 91 -5.09 -3.23 8.12
N PHE A 92 -5.30 -2.96 9.41
CA PHE A 92 -6.45 -2.21 9.87
C PHE A 92 -6.44 -0.77 9.33
N GLY A 93 -5.29 -0.10 9.31
CA GLY A 93 -5.12 1.21 8.67
C GLY A 93 -5.49 1.17 7.19
N GLN A 94 -4.97 0.20 6.43
CA GLN A 94 -5.30 0.04 5.01
C GLN A 94 -6.80 -0.25 4.77
N LEU A 95 -7.45 -0.97 5.69
CA LEU A 95 -8.89 -1.17 5.64
C LEU A 95 -9.66 0.14 5.87
N CYS A 96 -9.24 0.95 6.85
CA CYS A 96 -9.83 2.27 7.10
C CYS A 96 -9.72 3.18 5.89
N ASP A 97 -8.61 3.16 5.17
CA ASP A 97 -8.37 3.84 3.92
C ASP A 97 -9.40 3.49 2.83
N VAL A 98 -9.61 2.20 2.62
CA VAL A 98 -10.63 1.75 1.65
C VAL A 98 -12.04 2.18 2.04
N LEU A 99 -12.33 2.23 3.35
CA LEU A 99 -13.65 2.54 3.88
C LEU A 99 -13.94 4.05 3.88
N ASP A 100 -12.95 4.93 4.08
CA ASP A 100 -13.19 6.37 4.20
C ASP A 100 -13.78 6.98 2.93
N GLY A 101 -13.27 6.61 1.77
CA GLY A 101 -13.85 7.02 0.48
C GLY A 101 -15.27 6.48 0.27
N ALA A 102 -15.58 5.28 0.76
CA ALA A 102 -16.93 4.72 0.70
C ALA A 102 -17.88 5.51 1.63
N VAL A 103 -17.44 5.81 2.85
CA VAL A 103 -18.20 6.61 3.83
C VAL A 103 -18.40 8.04 3.33
N ALA A 104 -17.37 8.69 2.78
CA ALA A 104 -17.48 10.03 2.22
C ALA A 104 -18.54 10.10 1.10
N ARG A 105 -18.57 9.11 0.21
CA ARG A 105 -19.59 9.00 -0.84
C ARG A 105 -20.99 8.76 -0.27
N ALA A 106 -21.14 7.84 0.68
CA ALA A 106 -22.42 7.53 1.30
C ALA A 106 -23.02 8.73 2.06
N MET A 107 -22.16 9.56 2.65
CA MET A 107 -22.59 10.77 3.38
C MET A 107 -22.72 12.02 2.51
N GLY A 108 -22.36 11.94 1.21
CA GLY A 108 -22.33 13.10 0.31
C GLY A 108 -21.33 14.16 0.78
N ALA A 109 -20.29 13.77 1.50
CA ALA A 109 -19.30 14.63 2.14
C ALA A 109 -17.94 14.61 1.41
N GLN A 110 -17.97 14.52 0.10
CA GLN A 110 -16.77 14.61 -0.73
C GLN A 110 -16.28 16.06 -0.79
N GLY A 111 -14.97 16.29 -0.59
CA GLY A 111 -14.41 17.63 -0.60
C GLY A 111 -12.90 17.63 -0.75
N ALA A 112 -12.34 18.77 -1.18
CA ALA A 112 -10.90 18.93 -1.42
C ALA A 112 -10.06 18.70 -0.16
N GLN A 113 -10.54 19.06 1.02
CA GLN A 113 -9.85 18.87 2.28
C GLN A 113 -9.73 17.37 2.62
N GLY A 114 -10.82 16.58 2.45
CA GLY A 114 -10.80 15.13 2.66
C GLY A 114 -9.83 14.44 1.71
N ALA A 115 -9.87 14.78 0.41
CA ALA A 115 -8.95 14.22 -0.59
C ALA A 115 -7.47 14.57 -0.32
N MET A 116 -7.20 15.75 0.23
CA MET A 116 -5.84 16.12 0.61
C MET A 116 -5.38 15.37 1.85
N LEU A 117 -6.25 15.20 2.85
CA LEU A 117 -5.96 14.42 4.06
C LEU A 117 -5.71 12.95 3.72
N ASP A 118 -6.54 12.37 2.85
CA ASP A 118 -6.39 11.02 2.29
C ASP A 118 -5.02 10.83 1.62
N SER A 119 -4.63 11.75 0.74
CA SER A 119 -3.31 11.70 0.09
C SER A 119 -2.14 11.79 1.09
N MET A 120 -2.27 12.56 2.18
CA MET A 120 -1.26 12.63 3.23
C MET A 120 -1.21 11.34 4.05
N ALA A 121 -2.36 10.76 4.37
CA ALA A 121 -2.46 9.50 5.07
C ALA A 121 -1.84 8.36 4.25
N ASP A 122 -2.15 8.29 2.95
CA ASP A 122 -1.58 7.36 1.99
C ASP A 122 -0.05 7.46 1.90
N LEU A 123 0.49 8.70 1.88
CA LEU A 123 1.93 8.90 1.84
C LEU A 123 2.62 8.30 3.07
N VAL A 124 2.00 8.38 4.24
CA VAL A 124 2.55 7.81 5.47
C VAL A 124 2.33 6.31 5.53
N SER A 125 1.10 5.83 5.34
CA SER A 125 0.74 4.43 5.55
C SER A 125 1.22 3.50 4.42
N SER A 126 1.23 4.00 3.18
CA SER A 126 1.57 3.23 1.97
C SER A 126 2.88 3.66 1.30
N GLY A 127 3.52 4.73 1.78
CA GLY A 127 4.82 5.21 1.30
C GLY A 127 5.90 5.13 2.39
N LEU A 128 5.73 5.85 3.48
CA LEU A 128 6.74 5.94 4.56
C LEU A 128 6.83 4.65 5.37
N ALA A 129 5.68 4.10 5.80
CA ALA A 129 5.66 2.87 6.59
C ALA A 129 6.32 1.69 5.87
N PRO A 130 6.00 1.35 4.60
CA PRO A 130 6.72 0.28 3.91
C PRO A 130 8.21 0.56 3.71
N ALA A 131 8.61 1.83 3.54
CA ALA A 131 10.03 2.19 3.45
C ALA A 131 10.76 1.90 4.77
N PHE A 132 10.19 2.30 5.91
CA PHE A 132 10.77 2.06 7.24
C PHE A 132 10.80 0.57 7.58
N VAL A 133 9.72 -0.16 7.32
CA VAL A 133 9.67 -1.61 7.53
C VAL A 133 10.69 -2.32 6.66
N GLY A 134 10.82 -1.92 5.40
CA GLY A 134 11.82 -2.48 4.50
C GLY A 134 13.25 -2.24 4.98
N MET A 135 13.56 -1.03 5.45
CA MET A 135 14.87 -0.71 6.02
C MET A 135 15.16 -1.55 7.26
N ALA A 136 14.23 -1.60 8.21
CA ALA A 136 14.39 -2.37 9.45
C ALA A 136 14.57 -3.86 9.16
N LEU A 137 13.80 -4.42 8.23
CA LEU A 137 13.91 -5.82 7.84
C LEU A 137 15.24 -6.12 7.15
N MET A 138 15.73 -5.24 6.29
CA MET A 138 17.05 -5.39 5.66
C MET A 138 18.21 -5.28 6.66
N MET A 139 18.11 -4.38 7.63
CA MET A 139 19.07 -4.27 8.73
C MET A 139 19.09 -5.55 9.59
N GLU A 140 17.92 -6.09 9.87
CA GLU A 140 17.78 -7.37 10.57
C GLU A 140 18.39 -8.54 9.79
N TRP A 141 18.14 -8.66 8.49
CA TRP A 141 18.75 -9.69 7.64
C TRP A 141 20.27 -9.58 7.56
N GLN A 142 20.79 -8.36 7.63
CA GLN A 142 22.22 -8.13 7.73
C GLN A 142 22.76 -8.59 9.10
N ALA A 143 22.11 -8.20 10.19
CA ALA A 143 22.54 -8.56 11.55
C ALA A 143 22.50 -10.07 11.79
N THR A 144 21.54 -10.78 11.18
CA THR A 144 21.41 -12.23 11.27
C THR A 144 22.23 -13.01 10.25
N GLY A 145 22.97 -12.33 9.36
CA GLY A 145 23.81 -12.96 8.33
C GLY A 145 23.04 -13.54 7.14
N VAL A 146 21.73 -13.32 7.06
CA VAL A 146 20.88 -13.70 5.91
C VAL A 146 21.24 -12.87 4.67
N MET A 147 21.56 -11.60 4.87
CA MET A 147 22.01 -10.70 3.80
C MET A 147 23.55 -10.60 3.83
N PRO A 148 24.26 -10.80 2.69
CA PRO A 148 25.70 -10.70 2.63
C PRO A 148 26.21 -9.28 2.98
N ASP A 149 27.34 -9.16 3.69
CA ASP A 149 27.95 -7.89 4.11
C ASP A 149 28.21 -6.93 2.94
N GLY A 150 28.56 -7.44 1.77
CA GLY A 150 28.80 -6.64 0.56
C GLY A 150 27.56 -5.88 0.04
N VAL A 151 26.37 -6.21 0.53
CA VAL A 151 25.10 -5.59 0.15
C VAL A 151 24.56 -4.65 1.25
N ALA A 152 25.26 -4.52 2.36
CA ALA A 152 24.86 -3.71 3.51
C ALA A 152 24.54 -2.23 3.17
N SER A 153 25.25 -1.66 2.19
CA SER A 153 25.02 -0.28 1.73
C SER A 153 23.64 -0.07 1.10
N PHE A 154 22.93 -1.14 0.77
CA PHE A 154 21.63 -1.08 0.12
C PHE A 154 20.44 -1.08 1.09
N THR A 155 20.67 -1.10 2.41
CA THR A 155 19.61 -1.06 3.43
C THR A 155 18.73 0.20 3.34
N VAL A 156 19.21 1.26 2.70
CA VAL A 156 18.45 2.51 2.46
C VAL A 156 17.58 2.47 1.18
N LEU A 157 17.71 1.45 0.34
CA LEU A 157 16.95 1.33 -0.91
C LEU A 157 15.41 1.37 -0.73
N PRO A 158 14.82 0.86 0.36
CA PRO A 158 13.38 0.97 0.56
C PRO A 158 12.85 2.41 0.54
N LEU A 159 13.68 3.43 0.76
CA LEU A 159 13.30 4.84 0.59
C LEU A 159 12.86 5.19 -0.85
N THR A 160 13.26 4.42 -1.85
CA THR A 160 12.76 4.55 -3.22
C THR A 160 11.26 4.35 -3.32
N VAL A 161 10.68 3.51 -2.45
CA VAL A 161 9.23 3.28 -2.36
C VAL A 161 8.51 4.56 -1.92
N LEU A 162 9.04 5.24 -0.88
CA LEU A 162 8.50 6.52 -0.42
C LEU A 162 8.55 7.58 -1.53
N MET A 163 9.68 7.70 -2.23
CA MET A 163 9.84 8.67 -3.31
C MET A 163 8.85 8.39 -4.46
N ALA A 164 8.67 7.14 -4.83
CA ALA A 164 7.74 6.73 -5.88
C ALA A 164 6.27 6.94 -5.46
N ALA A 165 5.91 6.65 -4.20
CA ALA A 165 4.59 6.91 -3.66
C ALA A 165 4.27 8.41 -3.67
N ALA A 166 5.21 9.27 -3.22
CA ALA A 166 5.06 10.72 -3.25
C ALA A 166 4.86 11.24 -4.68
N TRP A 167 5.67 10.77 -5.64
CA TRP A 167 5.53 11.14 -7.04
C TRP A 167 4.17 10.74 -7.62
N ARG A 168 3.73 9.51 -7.31
CA ARG A 168 2.45 8.98 -7.75
C ARG A 168 1.28 9.83 -7.20
N LEU A 169 1.27 10.12 -5.90
CA LEU A 169 0.23 10.93 -5.27
C LEU A 169 0.19 12.35 -5.83
N ALA A 170 1.35 12.96 -6.08
CA ALA A 170 1.43 14.27 -6.75
C ALA A 170 0.84 14.24 -8.17
N ARG A 171 1.09 13.15 -8.96
CA ARG A 171 0.49 12.98 -10.28
C ARG A 171 -1.04 12.84 -10.21
N PHE A 172 -1.55 12.08 -9.25
CA PHE A 172 -2.98 11.92 -9.03
C PHE A 172 -3.67 13.23 -8.63
N SER A 173 -3.09 13.97 -7.68
CA SER A 173 -3.63 15.26 -7.24
C SER A 173 -3.71 16.27 -8.39
N ARG A 174 -2.73 16.27 -9.30
CA ARG A 174 -2.76 17.11 -10.52
C ARG A 174 -3.91 16.73 -11.46
N GLN A 175 -4.16 15.45 -11.67
CA GLN A 175 -5.25 14.96 -12.53
C GLN A 175 -6.64 15.32 -11.93
N ALA A 176 -6.78 15.24 -10.61
CA ALA A 176 -8.01 15.63 -9.92
C ALA A 176 -8.33 17.13 -10.08
N VAL A 177 -7.32 18.00 -10.14
CA VAL A 177 -7.49 19.45 -10.32
C VAL A 177 -7.86 19.82 -11.76
N GLN A 178 -7.43 19.04 -12.76
CA GLN A 178 -7.68 19.35 -14.19
C GLN A 178 -9.11 19.04 -14.67
N GLY A 179 -9.95 18.40 -13.84
CA GLY A 179 -11.37 18.15 -14.13
C GLY A 179 -11.62 17.00 -15.12
N PRO A 180 -12.92 16.59 -15.28
CA PRO A 180 -13.28 15.44 -16.09
C PRO A 180 -13.06 15.61 -17.61
N GLU A 181 -12.97 16.83 -18.11
CA GLU A 181 -12.78 17.12 -19.54
C GLU A 181 -11.44 16.60 -20.09
N SER A 182 -10.42 16.45 -19.23
CA SER A 182 -9.13 15.89 -19.63
C SER A 182 -9.11 14.34 -19.65
N GLN A 183 -10.11 13.69 -19.08
CA GLN A 183 -10.22 12.22 -19.07
C GLN A 183 -10.98 11.65 -20.28
N GLU A 184 -11.77 12.46 -20.98
CA GLU A 184 -12.52 12.00 -22.15
C GLU A 184 -11.66 11.75 -23.41
N SER A 185 -10.42 12.23 -23.43
CA SER A 185 -9.50 12.08 -24.57
C SER A 185 -8.92 10.67 -24.70
N ASN A 186 -8.92 9.85 -23.66
CA ASN A 186 -8.46 8.46 -23.70
C ASN A 186 -9.65 7.50 -23.75
N GLY A 187 -10.11 7.18 -24.95
CA GLY A 187 -11.31 6.40 -25.26
C GLY A 187 -11.39 4.95 -24.78
N ASP A 188 -10.57 4.53 -23.82
CA ASP A 188 -10.63 3.20 -23.25
C ASP A 188 -10.91 3.25 -21.74
N LYS A 189 -12.20 3.32 -21.37
CA LYS A 189 -12.71 3.33 -19.98
C LYS A 189 -12.37 2.06 -19.16
N ARG A 190 -11.51 1.16 -19.67
CA ARG A 190 -11.17 -0.13 -19.07
C ARG A 190 -10.09 -0.03 -18.01
N PHE A 191 -9.35 1.07 -18.00
CA PHE A 191 -8.23 1.27 -17.09
C PHE A 191 -8.55 2.41 -16.13
N ASP A 192 -8.70 2.10 -14.85
CA ASP A 192 -9.08 3.09 -13.84
C ASP A 192 -7.90 3.98 -13.43
N PHE A 193 -6.67 3.53 -13.64
CA PHE A 193 -5.48 4.28 -13.21
C PHE A 193 -4.19 3.82 -13.93
N GLU A 194 -3.21 4.68 -13.95
CA GLU A 194 -1.86 4.43 -14.45
C GLU A 194 -0.91 4.13 -13.30
N GLY A 195 -0.08 3.11 -13.47
CA GLY A 195 0.92 2.69 -12.50
C GLY A 195 0.38 1.89 -11.31
N LEU A 196 1.30 1.30 -10.54
CA LEU A 196 0.98 0.44 -9.40
C LEU A 196 0.38 1.25 -8.24
N PRO A 197 -0.74 0.83 -7.62
CA PRO A 197 -1.28 1.49 -6.43
C PRO A 197 -0.30 1.48 -5.25
N ALA A 198 -0.23 2.58 -4.47
CA ALA A 198 0.66 2.68 -3.32
C ALA A 198 0.41 1.60 -2.24
N PRO A 199 -0.84 1.20 -1.91
CA PRO A 199 -1.09 0.13 -0.95
C PRO A 199 -0.42 -1.22 -1.28
N PHE A 200 -0.04 -1.45 -2.54
CA PHE A 200 0.72 -2.66 -2.91
C PHE A 200 2.09 -2.74 -2.24
N ALA A 201 2.74 -1.60 -1.97
CA ALA A 201 3.99 -1.60 -1.23
C ALA A 201 3.77 -2.01 0.22
N ALA A 202 2.71 -1.52 0.87
CA ALA A 202 2.35 -1.91 2.23
C ALA A 202 2.09 -3.43 2.30
N LEU A 203 1.29 -3.97 1.39
CA LEU A 203 1.00 -5.41 1.33
C LEU A 203 2.24 -6.25 1.05
N PHE A 204 3.11 -5.80 0.16
CA PHE A 204 4.36 -6.50 -0.16
C PHE A 204 5.28 -6.62 1.06
N TRP A 205 5.57 -5.49 1.73
CA TRP A 205 6.44 -5.50 2.90
C TRP A 205 5.80 -6.19 4.09
N ALA A 206 4.48 -6.07 4.28
CA ALA A 206 3.74 -6.84 5.29
C ALA A 206 3.85 -8.35 5.04
N GLY A 207 3.74 -8.78 3.79
CA GLY A 207 3.92 -10.18 3.40
C GLY A 207 5.34 -10.70 3.67
N LEU A 208 6.37 -9.88 3.41
CA LEU A 208 7.76 -10.24 3.72
C LEU A 208 8.01 -10.33 5.23
N VAL A 209 7.50 -9.37 6.02
CA VAL A 209 7.56 -9.42 7.49
C VAL A 209 6.91 -10.69 8.01
N TRP A 210 5.72 -11.02 7.52
CA TRP A 210 5.03 -12.24 7.92
C TRP A 210 5.80 -13.51 7.53
N THR A 211 6.35 -13.55 6.32
CA THR A 211 7.17 -14.68 5.86
C THR A 211 8.42 -14.82 6.71
N TRP A 212 9.09 -13.70 7.02
CA TRP A 212 10.27 -13.68 7.90
C TRP A 212 9.94 -14.17 9.31
N ALA A 213 8.81 -13.74 9.87
CA ALA A 213 8.37 -14.17 11.21
C ALA A 213 8.12 -15.68 11.30
N GLN A 214 7.76 -16.32 10.19
CA GLN A 214 7.52 -17.77 10.13
C GLN A 214 8.77 -18.60 9.79
N CYS A 215 9.89 -17.97 9.52
CA CYS A 215 11.11 -18.64 9.14
C CYS A 215 12.06 -18.75 10.35
N PRO A 216 12.16 -19.87 11.04
CA PRO A 216 13.19 -20.09 12.03
C PRO A 216 14.51 -20.48 11.35
N GLY A 217 15.45 -19.55 11.20
CA GLY A 217 16.83 -19.83 10.78
C GLY A 217 17.05 -20.01 9.27
N VAL A 218 17.98 -20.85 8.89
CA VAL A 218 18.64 -21.04 7.57
C VAL A 218 17.72 -21.25 6.34
N GLY A 219 16.41 -21.40 6.50
CA GLY A 219 15.48 -21.63 5.39
C GLY A 219 15.06 -20.41 4.59
N CYS A 220 15.42 -19.19 5.02
CA CYS A 220 14.97 -17.93 4.44
C CYS A 220 16.05 -17.09 3.76
N ASP A 221 17.17 -17.73 3.43
CA ASP A 221 18.37 -17.09 2.86
C ASP A 221 18.11 -16.27 1.57
N GLY A 222 16.99 -16.50 0.89
CA GLY A 222 16.62 -15.77 -0.32
C GLY A 222 15.65 -14.60 -0.13
N LEU A 223 15.12 -14.35 1.08
CA LEU A 223 14.12 -13.30 1.29
C LEU A 223 14.67 -11.90 1.02
N TRP A 224 15.94 -11.66 1.32
CA TRP A 224 16.59 -10.39 1.02
C TRP A 224 16.59 -10.07 -0.48
N ILE A 225 16.69 -11.10 -1.35
CA ILE A 225 16.59 -10.91 -2.81
C ILE A 225 15.20 -10.40 -3.17
N LEU A 226 14.13 -10.94 -2.57
CA LEU A 226 12.78 -10.44 -2.78
C LEU A 226 12.63 -9.01 -2.26
N GLY A 227 13.22 -8.69 -1.12
CA GLY A 227 13.28 -7.31 -0.61
C GLY A 227 13.94 -6.35 -1.60
N MET A 228 15.11 -6.71 -2.15
CA MET A 228 15.83 -5.94 -3.16
C MET A 228 15.01 -5.76 -4.45
N LEU A 229 14.36 -6.83 -4.91
CA LEU A 229 13.43 -6.76 -6.06
C LEU A 229 12.25 -5.84 -5.76
N GLY A 230 11.70 -5.89 -4.54
CA GLY A 230 10.65 -4.98 -4.11
C GLY A 230 11.07 -3.50 -4.15
N CYS A 231 12.30 -3.19 -3.71
CA CYS A 231 12.85 -1.84 -3.76
C CYS A 231 13.05 -1.29 -5.17
N THR A 232 13.08 -2.15 -6.17
CA THR A 232 13.25 -1.76 -7.58
C THR A 232 11.93 -1.83 -8.35
N LEU A 233 11.23 -2.94 -8.28
CA LEU A 233 10.03 -3.19 -9.08
C LEU A 233 8.82 -2.38 -8.60
N LEU A 234 8.63 -2.21 -7.28
CA LEU A 234 7.49 -1.43 -6.78
C LEU A 234 7.61 0.06 -7.17
N PRO A 235 8.74 0.75 -6.94
CA PRO A 235 8.91 2.13 -7.37
C PRO A 235 8.76 2.31 -8.88
N LEU A 236 9.38 1.43 -9.67
CA LEU A 236 9.24 1.46 -11.13
C LEU A 236 7.79 1.26 -11.56
N GLY A 237 7.07 0.33 -10.93
CA GLY A 237 5.65 0.11 -11.18
C GLY A 237 4.79 1.33 -10.83
N MET A 238 5.08 2.02 -9.71
CA MET A 238 4.34 3.20 -9.26
C MET A 238 4.53 4.42 -10.17
N VAL A 239 5.77 4.62 -10.65
CA VAL A 239 6.11 5.76 -11.51
C VAL A 239 5.73 5.49 -12.97
N SER A 240 5.60 4.23 -13.36
CA SER A 240 5.25 3.85 -14.74
C SER A 240 3.89 4.43 -15.18
N SER A 241 3.73 4.59 -16.48
CA SER A 241 2.45 4.89 -17.12
C SER A 241 1.71 3.62 -17.59
N LEU A 242 2.08 2.44 -17.07
CA LEU A 242 1.44 1.19 -17.44
C LEU A 242 -0.03 1.21 -17.02
N PRO A 243 -0.95 0.98 -17.96
CA PRO A 243 -2.36 0.91 -17.63
C PRO A 243 -2.62 -0.30 -16.72
N GLN A 244 -3.27 -0.07 -15.60
CA GLN A 244 -3.63 -1.09 -14.64
C GLN A 244 -5.11 -1.42 -14.74
N VAL A 245 -5.43 -2.71 -14.68
CA VAL A 245 -6.81 -3.17 -14.76
C VAL A 245 -7.50 -2.92 -13.42
N GLY A 246 -8.44 -1.96 -13.37
CA GLY A 246 -9.20 -1.69 -12.17
C GLY A 246 -10.00 -2.91 -11.70
N LEU A 247 -9.91 -3.21 -10.40
CA LEU A 247 -10.69 -4.29 -9.77
C LEU A 247 -12.11 -3.86 -9.38
N LYS A 248 -12.45 -2.58 -9.54
CA LYS A 248 -13.72 -1.99 -9.07
C LYS A 248 -14.90 -2.15 -10.04
N HIS A 249 -14.65 -2.33 -11.34
CA HIS A 249 -15.68 -2.35 -12.38
C HIS A 249 -15.95 -3.76 -12.87
N TRP A 250 -16.85 -4.46 -12.18
CA TRP A 250 -17.35 -5.78 -12.57
C TRP A 250 -18.67 -5.66 -13.36
N GLY A 251 -18.89 -6.59 -14.30
CA GLY A 251 -20.17 -6.69 -15.04
C GLY A 251 -20.22 -5.86 -16.32
N GLN A 252 -19.16 -5.12 -16.68
CA GLN A 252 -19.12 -4.30 -17.89
C GLN A 252 -18.67 -5.08 -19.14
N ASP A 253 -17.74 -6.02 -18.97
CA ASP A 253 -17.21 -6.84 -20.05
C ASP A 253 -16.85 -8.24 -19.51
N LYS A 254 -17.53 -9.27 -20.02
CA LYS A 254 -17.37 -10.67 -19.58
C LYS A 254 -15.93 -11.19 -19.76
N ARG A 255 -15.20 -10.72 -20.77
CA ARG A 255 -13.80 -11.13 -20.98
C ARG A 255 -12.88 -10.57 -19.89
N TRP A 256 -13.04 -9.27 -19.58
CA TRP A 256 -12.26 -8.62 -18.54
C TRP A 256 -12.57 -9.17 -17.15
N ASP A 257 -13.84 -9.45 -16.89
CA ASP A 257 -14.27 -10.08 -15.64
C ASP A 257 -13.70 -11.50 -15.51
N ALA A 258 -13.69 -12.28 -16.60
CA ALA A 258 -13.06 -13.60 -16.61
C ALA A 258 -11.55 -13.51 -16.35
N MET A 259 -10.83 -12.56 -16.96
CA MET A 259 -9.39 -12.37 -16.73
C MET A 259 -9.10 -11.96 -15.29
N ARG A 260 -9.89 -11.04 -14.70
CA ARG A 260 -9.81 -10.67 -13.28
C ARG A 260 -10.06 -11.87 -12.38
N GLY A 261 -11.09 -12.65 -12.68
CA GLY A 261 -11.44 -13.87 -11.95
C GLY A 261 -10.32 -14.91 -11.98
N VAL A 262 -9.74 -15.16 -13.16
CA VAL A 262 -8.60 -16.09 -13.31
C VAL A 262 -7.39 -15.61 -12.51
N TRP A 263 -7.05 -14.30 -12.58
CA TRP A 263 -5.93 -13.75 -11.82
C TRP A 263 -6.18 -13.86 -10.30
N LEU A 264 -7.38 -13.50 -9.82
CA LEU A 264 -7.74 -13.62 -8.39
C LEU A 264 -7.70 -15.07 -7.91
N LEU A 265 -8.16 -16.02 -8.72
CA LEU A 265 -8.09 -17.45 -8.40
C LEU A 265 -6.63 -17.94 -8.36
N ALA A 266 -5.80 -17.53 -9.32
CA ALA A 266 -4.38 -17.85 -9.31
C ALA A 266 -3.67 -17.28 -8.07
N VAL A 267 -3.92 -16.00 -7.75
CA VAL A 267 -3.41 -15.35 -6.54
C VAL A 267 -3.85 -16.08 -5.28
N GLY A 268 -5.15 -16.38 -5.17
CA GLY A 268 -5.70 -17.11 -4.03
C GLY A 268 -5.09 -18.50 -3.88
N SER A 269 -4.97 -19.24 -4.97
CA SER A 269 -4.36 -20.58 -4.97
C SER A 269 -2.89 -20.56 -4.56
N VAL A 270 -2.11 -19.62 -5.11
CA VAL A 270 -0.69 -19.45 -4.75
C VAL A 270 -0.55 -19.01 -3.29
N SER A 271 -1.43 -18.11 -2.81
CA SER A 271 -1.42 -17.67 -1.40
C SER A 271 -1.82 -18.79 -0.44
N ILE A 272 -2.73 -19.68 -0.82
CA ILE A 272 -3.09 -20.84 0.00
C ILE A 272 -1.94 -21.85 0.03
N GLY A 273 -1.26 -22.10 -1.12
CA GLY A 273 -0.20 -23.09 -1.21
C GLY A 273 1.12 -22.64 -0.59
N LEU A 274 1.49 -21.38 -0.73
CA LEU A 274 2.78 -20.82 -0.29
C LEU A 274 2.63 -19.88 0.92
N GLY A 275 1.42 -19.78 1.49
CA GLY A 275 1.14 -18.86 2.57
C GLY A 275 1.42 -17.39 2.20
N PRO A 276 2.00 -16.59 3.11
CA PRO A 276 2.26 -15.16 2.88
C PRO A 276 3.21 -14.88 1.71
N LEU A 277 4.17 -15.78 1.46
CA LEU A 277 5.06 -15.68 0.31
C LEU A 277 4.28 -15.72 -1.02
N GLY A 278 3.23 -16.53 -1.07
CA GLY A 278 2.32 -16.55 -2.22
C GLY A 278 1.65 -15.20 -2.47
N GLY A 279 1.22 -14.51 -1.42
CA GLY A 279 0.70 -13.15 -1.49
C GLY A 279 1.71 -12.15 -2.06
N VAL A 280 2.97 -12.22 -1.60
CA VAL A 280 4.07 -11.37 -2.12
C VAL A 280 4.31 -11.60 -3.61
N LEU A 281 4.38 -12.85 -4.04
CA LEU A 281 4.56 -13.22 -5.46
C LEU A 281 3.36 -12.78 -6.32
N ALA A 282 2.15 -12.88 -5.78
CA ALA A 282 0.93 -12.42 -6.43
C ALA A 282 0.95 -10.90 -6.67
N LEU A 283 1.40 -10.12 -5.70
CA LEU A 283 1.52 -8.66 -5.82
C LEU A 283 2.52 -8.25 -6.90
N ILE A 284 3.66 -8.94 -7.01
CA ILE A 284 4.62 -8.72 -8.10
C ILE A 284 4.02 -9.06 -9.46
N SER A 285 3.12 -10.04 -9.54
CA SER A 285 2.49 -10.45 -10.78
C SER A 285 1.44 -9.46 -11.31
N TYR A 286 0.92 -8.56 -10.48
CA TYR A 286 -0.16 -7.63 -10.88
C TYR A 286 0.21 -6.67 -12.02
N PRO A 287 1.37 -6.01 -12.04
CA PRO A 287 1.78 -5.19 -13.17
C PRO A 287 1.92 -5.98 -14.46
N LEU A 288 2.40 -7.22 -14.37
CA LEU A 288 2.50 -8.14 -15.51
C LEU A 288 1.12 -8.52 -16.02
N PHE A 289 0.20 -8.80 -15.10
CA PHE A 289 -1.21 -9.07 -15.44
C PHE A 289 -1.84 -7.89 -16.18
N GLY A 290 -1.65 -6.65 -15.70
CA GLY A 290 -2.12 -5.45 -16.37
C GLY A 290 -1.60 -5.32 -17.80
N ALA A 291 -0.28 -5.52 -18.00
CA ALA A 291 0.36 -5.45 -19.31
C ALA A 291 -0.14 -6.55 -20.27
N ILE A 292 -0.29 -7.79 -19.79
CA ILE A 292 -0.80 -8.92 -20.56
C ILE A 292 -2.26 -8.68 -20.93
N ALA A 293 -3.08 -8.29 -19.98
CA ALA A 293 -4.50 -8.04 -20.17
C ALA A 293 -4.73 -6.94 -21.24
N HIS A 294 -3.91 -5.89 -21.21
CA HIS A 294 -3.96 -4.84 -22.23
C HIS A 294 -3.64 -5.37 -23.63
N ARG A 295 -2.60 -6.19 -23.76
CA ARG A 295 -2.18 -6.75 -25.06
C ARG A 295 -3.22 -7.67 -25.69
N PHE A 296 -3.95 -8.45 -24.88
CA PHE A 296 -5.01 -9.35 -25.36
C PHE A 296 -6.40 -8.70 -25.43
N GLY A 297 -6.64 -7.64 -24.68
CA GLY A 297 -7.91 -6.90 -24.68
C GLY A 297 -8.08 -5.96 -25.86
N THR A 298 -6.98 -5.49 -26.49
CA THR A 298 -6.97 -4.56 -27.63
C THR A 298 -6.94 -5.27 -28.99
N SER A 299 -6.73 -6.58 -29.02
CA SER A 299 -6.79 -7.37 -30.26
C SER A 299 -8.27 -7.56 -30.66
N LYS A 300 -8.77 -6.64 -31.48
CA LYS A 300 -9.96 -6.83 -32.32
C LYS A 300 -9.54 -7.21 -33.72
#